data_1397f58abd3c2805d8dafceda0a0bdcf
#
_entry.id   1397f58abd3c2805d8dafceda0a0bdcf
#
_cell.length_a   1.000
_cell.length_b   1.000
_cell.length_c   1.000
_cell.angle_alpha   90.00
_cell.angle_beta   90.00
_cell.angle_gamma   90.00
#
_symmetry.space_group_name_H-M   'P 1'
#
loop_
_entity.id
_entity.type
_entity.pdbx_description
1 polymer ?
#
loop_
_entity_poly.entity_id
_entity_poly.type
_entity_poly.pdbx_seq_one_letter_code
_entity_poly.pdbx_strand_id
1 'polypeptide(L)'
;MAENGYREYLKAPSELMDVVEEGTLLIVVDTHSKTIIESRELYEKCRSVAVIDHHRKLVEYIDNATIFYHEPYASSACEMVTELVQYLSGNIRLTRLEAEALLAGIMLDTKNFVSKAGVRTFEAAAYLRRLGAETSDVRKYFNTSLSDYQQRIKLMASAELYHGCAVASTNQMIEDINVVAAQAADELLNINGVAASFVMYETGRGVNFSARSMGEMNVQIIMESLGGGGHLTMAGAQLSDCTLESARQRLFEAIDDYLSKNPRPAK
;
A
#
# COMPACT_ATOMS: atom_id res chain seq x y z
N MET A 1 -18.48 -3.55 -0.67
CA MET A 1 -18.75 -3.92 -2.07
C MET A 1 -19.53 -5.23 -2.21
N ALA A 2 -19.16 -6.31 -1.51
CA ALA A 2 -19.86 -7.60 -1.60
C ALA A 2 -21.36 -7.56 -1.26
N GLU A 3 -21.82 -6.62 -0.44
CA GLU A 3 -23.21 -6.48 -0.02
C GLU A 3 -24.12 -5.79 -1.06
N ASN A 4 -23.57 -5.18 -2.11
CA ASN A 4 -24.31 -4.32 -3.03
C ASN A 4 -24.49 -4.91 -4.44
N GLY A 5 -24.52 -6.23 -4.60
CA GLY A 5 -24.79 -6.90 -5.87
C GLY A 5 -23.58 -7.07 -6.80
N TYR A 6 -22.38 -6.55 -6.41
CA TYR A 6 -21.16 -6.73 -7.20
C TYR A 6 -20.42 -8.04 -6.94
N ARG A 7 -20.87 -8.83 -5.96
CA ARG A 7 -20.26 -10.12 -5.61
C ARG A 7 -20.26 -11.10 -6.78
N GLU A 8 -21.23 -11.00 -7.67
CA GLU A 8 -21.32 -11.84 -8.86
C GLU A 8 -20.20 -11.57 -9.87
N TYR A 9 -19.59 -10.35 -9.84
CA TYR A 9 -18.47 -9.97 -10.70
C TYR A 9 -17.11 -10.28 -10.07
N LEU A 10 -17.07 -10.58 -8.77
CA LEU A 10 -15.86 -10.94 -8.04
C LEU A 10 -15.77 -12.47 -8.02
N LYS A 11 -14.99 -13.04 -8.92
CA LYS A 11 -14.82 -14.49 -9.10
C LYS A 11 -13.44 -14.93 -8.67
N ALA A 12 -13.36 -16.12 -8.07
CA ALA A 12 -12.07 -16.74 -7.86
C ALA A 12 -11.44 -17.14 -9.22
N PRO A 13 -10.11 -17.11 -9.37
CA PRO A 13 -9.45 -17.49 -10.61
C PRO A 13 -9.87 -18.87 -11.13
N SER A 14 -10.10 -19.83 -10.24
CA SER A 14 -10.55 -21.18 -10.59
C SER A 14 -11.93 -21.22 -11.26
N GLU A 15 -12.82 -20.28 -10.93
CA GLU A 15 -14.15 -20.18 -11.54
C GLU A 15 -14.10 -19.61 -12.97
N LEU A 16 -13.01 -18.93 -13.30
CA LEU A 16 -12.81 -18.27 -14.59
C LEU A 16 -12.07 -19.14 -15.61
N MET A 17 -11.42 -20.21 -15.16
CA MET A 17 -10.62 -21.05 -16.05
C MET A 17 -11.43 -21.62 -17.22
N ASP A 18 -12.68 -21.99 -16.99
CA ASP A 18 -13.55 -22.58 -18.01
C ASP A 18 -14.24 -21.56 -18.93
N VAL A 19 -14.24 -20.26 -18.53
CA VAL A 19 -14.88 -19.18 -19.31
C VAL A 19 -13.90 -18.37 -20.17
N VAL A 20 -12.59 -18.58 -19.98
CA VAL A 20 -11.56 -17.92 -20.79
C VAL A 20 -11.49 -18.56 -22.17
N GLU A 21 -11.77 -17.76 -23.21
CA GLU A 21 -11.76 -18.13 -24.61
C GLU A 21 -10.61 -17.44 -25.36
N GLU A 22 -10.38 -17.78 -26.65
CA GLU A 22 -9.30 -17.25 -27.47
C GLU A 22 -9.35 -15.71 -27.62
N GLY A 23 -10.55 -15.11 -27.59
CA GLY A 23 -10.78 -13.66 -27.69
C GLY A 23 -10.79 -12.93 -26.35
N THR A 24 -10.54 -13.61 -25.24
CA THR A 24 -10.57 -12.97 -23.91
C THR A 24 -9.41 -12.01 -23.74
N LEU A 25 -9.72 -10.77 -23.33
CA LEU A 25 -8.75 -9.77 -22.90
C LEU A 25 -8.58 -9.85 -21.38
N LEU A 26 -7.36 -10.12 -20.93
CA LEU A 26 -6.98 -10.00 -19.53
C LEU A 26 -6.48 -8.59 -19.26
N ILE A 27 -7.11 -7.89 -18.32
CA ILE A 27 -6.65 -6.58 -17.86
C ILE A 27 -6.02 -6.77 -16.48
N VAL A 28 -4.71 -6.55 -16.38
CA VAL A 28 -3.94 -6.57 -15.14
C VAL A 28 -3.84 -5.14 -14.64
N VAL A 29 -4.29 -4.90 -13.42
CA VAL A 29 -4.28 -3.57 -12.80
C VAL A 29 -3.44 -3.58 -11.54
N ASP A 30 -2.79 -2.43 -11.25
CA ASP A 30 -2.02 -2.18 -10.03
C ASP A 30 -0.81 -3.10 -9.82
N THR A 31 -0.40 -3.79 -10.86
CA THR A 31 0.86 -4.52 -10.94
C THR A 31 1.26 -4.76 -12.39
N HIS A 32 2.56 -4.86 -12.62
CA HIS A 32 3.12 -5.31 -13.91
C HIS A 32 4.04 -6.53 -13.75
N SER A 33 4.13 -7.09 -12.55
CA SER A 33 5.00 -8.22 -12.24
C SER A 33 4.29 -9.55 -12.44
N LYS A 34 4.93 -10.47 -13.21
CA LYS A 34 4.46 -11.85 -13.41
C LYS A 34 4.42 -12.67 -12.11
N THR A 35 5.14 -12.24 -11.07
CA THR A 35 5.22 -12.95 -9.80
C THR A 35 4.18 -12.51 -8.77
N ILE A 36 3.54 -11.34 -9.00
CA ILE A 36 2.58 -10.74 -8.06
C ILE A 36 1.14 -10.88 -8.55
N ILE A 37 0.93 -11.15 -9.85
CA ILE A 37 -0.42 -11.37 -10.38
C ILE A 37 -1.16 -12.45 -9.58
N GLU A 38 -2.44 -12.25 -9.36
CA GLU A 38 -3.28 -13.12 -8.54
C GLU A 38 -3.39 -14.55 -9.11
N SER A 39 -3.43 -14.69 -10.45
CA SER A 39 -3.47 -15.98 -11.11
C SER A 39 -2.53 -16.04 -12.32
N ARG A 40 -1.45 -16.76 -12.14
CA ARG A 40 -0.53 -17.05 -13.22
C ARG A 40 -1.16 -17.94 -14.30
N GLU A 41 -2.04 -18.85 -13.91
CA GLU A 41 -2.73 -19.77 -14.83
C GLU A 41 -3.66 -19.01 -15.78
N LEU A 42 -4.45 -18.05 -15.28
CA LEU A 42 -5.29 -17.20 -16.12
C LEU A 42 -4.43 -16.34 -17.07
N TYR A 43 -3.34 -15.78 -16.55
CA TYR A 43 -2.42 -15.00 -17.38
C TYR A 43 -1.84 -15.83 -18.53
N GLU A 44 -1.37 -17.05 -18.28
CA GLU A 44 -0.78 -17.94 -19.29
C GLU A 44 -1.82 -18.41 -20.32
N LYS A 45 -3.11 -18.47 -19.92
CA LYS A 45 -4.22 -18.88 -20.81
C LYS A 45 -4.68 -17.75 -21.75
N CYS A 46 -4.57 -16.48 -21.33
CA CYS A 46 -5.02 -15.35 -22.11
C CYS A 46 -3.97 -14.91 -23.14
N ARG A 47 -4.37 -14.79 -24.41
CA ARG A 47 -3.48 -14.31 -25.50
C ARG A 47 -3.33 -12.79 -25.54
N SER A 48 -4.39 -12.08 -25.16
CA SER A 48 -4.42 -10.62 -25.16
C SER A 48 -4.35 -10.13 -23.73
N VAL A 49 -3.33 -9.34 -23.42
CA VAL A 49 -3.10 -8.79 -22.08
C VAL A 49 -2.93 -7.27 -22.16
N ALA A 50 -3.66 -6.54 -21.32
CA ALA A 50 -3.44 -5.13 -21.07
C ALA A 50 -2.96 -4.94 -19.63
N VAL A 51 -1.95 -4.10 -19.44
CA VAL A 51 -1.41 -3.75 -18.11
C VAL A 51 -1.65 -2.27 -17.86
N ILE A 52 -2.18 -1.94 -16.67
CA ILE A 52 -2.36 -0.57 -16.19
C ILE A 52 -1.72 -0.50 -14.80
N ASP A 53 -0.58 0.18 -14.68
CA ASP A 53 0.17 0.18 -13.42
C ASP A 53 0.97 1.47 -13.21
N HIS A 54 1.10 1.89 -11.95
CA HIS A 54 1.83 3.08 -11.53
C HIS A 54 3.07 2.77 -10.67
N HIS A 55 3.34 1.51 -10.36
CA HIS A 55 4.51 1.13 -9.58
C HIS A 55 5.81 1.34 -10.34
N ARG A 56 6.92 1.52 -9.60
CA ARG A 56 8.25 1.59 -10.22
C ARG A 56 8.52 0.33 -11.03
N LYS A 57 8.98 0.51 -12.26
CA LYS A 57 9.25 -0.60 -13.19
C LYS A 57 10.26 -1.58 -12.60
N LEU A 58 9.87 -2.86 -12.55
CA LEU A 58 10.70 -3.97 -12.13
C LEU A 58 11.48 -4.55 -13.32
N VAL A 59 12.54 -5.30 -13.03
CA VAL A 59 13.31 -6.02 -14.05
C VAL A 59 12.46 -7.13 -14.69
N GLU A 60 11.73 -7.87 -13.84
CA GLU A 60 10.78 -8.91 -14.29
C GLU A 60 9.37 -8.33 -14.36
N TYR A 61 8.89 -8.11 -15.56
CA TYR A 61 7.56 -7.56 -15.81
C TYR A 61 6.84 -8.32 -16.94
N ILE A 62 5.57 -8.04 -17.13
CA ILE A 62 4.75 -8.58 -18.24
C ILE A 62 5.23 -7.91 -19.54
N ASP A 63 6.08 -8.57 -20.28
CA ASP A 63 6.75 -8.05 -21.48
C ASP A 63 5.99 -8.33 -22.79
N ASN A 64 4.97 -9.22 -22.74
CA ASN A 64 4.15 -9.62 -23.86
C ASN A 64 2.76 -8.94 -23.86
N ALA A 65 2.56 -7.88 -23.08
CA ALA A 65 1.29 -7.16 -23.05
C ALA A 65 1.02 -6.48 -24.40
N THR A 66 -0.21 -6.63 -24.90
CA THR A 66 -0.70 -5.92 -26.10
C THR A 66 -0.79 -4.41 -25.84
N ILE A 67 -1.17 -4.04 -24.60
CA ILE A 67 -1.20 -2.66 -24.11
C ILE A 67 -0.42 -2.64 -22.78
N PHE A 68 0.56 -1.76 -22.68
CA PHE A 68 1.34 -1.55 -21.45
C PHE A 68 1.27 -0.07 -21.08
N TYR A 69 0.23 0.28 -20.30
CA TYR A 69 0.04 1.65 -19.79
C TYR A 69 0.63 1.75 -18.41
N HIS A 70 1.81 2.34 -18.34
CA HIS A 70 2.63 2.39 -17.12
C HIS A 70 3.07 3.84 -16.86
N GLU A 71 2.60 4.40 -15.74
CA GLU A 71 2.80 5.81 -15.37
C GLU A 71 3.27 5.93 -13.90
N PRO A 72 4.58 5.86 -13.63
CA PRO A 72 5.11 5.90 -12.25
C PRO A 72 4.85 7.20 -11.49
N TYR A 73 4.42 8.24 -12.21
CA TYR A 73 4.06 9.54 -11.61
C TYR A 73 2.58 9.67 -11.30
N ALA A 74 1.73 8.74 -11.74
CA ALA A 74 0.34 8.69 -11.32
C ALA A 74 0.26 8.31 -9.83
N SER A 75 -0.74 8.85 -9.14
CA SER A 75 -0.90 8.58 -7.70
C SER A 75 -1.36 7.15 -7.42
N SER A 76 -2.11 6.56 -8.34
CA SER A 76 -2.71 5.23 -8.22
C SER A 76 -3.14 4.67 -9.56
N ALA A 77 -3.30 3.36 -9.65
CA ALA A 77 -3.96 2.72 -10.79
C ALA A 77 -5.42 3.21 -10.95
N CYS A 78 -6.10 3.53 -9.84
CA CYS A 78 -7.45 4.09 -9.86
C CYS A 78 -7.52 5.48 -10.51
N GLU A 79 -6.50 6.34 -10.34
CA GLU A 79 -6.37 7.60 -11.08
C GLU A 79 -6.29 7.31 -12.59
N MET A 80 -5.38 6.43 -13.00
CA MET A 80 -5.18 6.07 -14.41
C MET A 80 -6.44 5.49 -15.05
N VAL A 81 -7.14 4.58 -14.36
CA VAL A 81 -8.41 4.01 -14.83
C VAL A 81 -9.48 5.10 -14.93
N THR A 82 -9.57 6.02 -13.97
CA THR A 82 -10.50 7.13 -13.98
C THR A 82 -10.28 8.03 -15.21
N GLU A 83 -9.02 8.29 -15.56
CA GLU A 83 -8.69 9.04 -16.79
C GLU A 83 -9.11 8.28 -18.04
N LEU A 84 -8.75 6.99 -18.14
CA LEU A 84 -9.07 6.16 -19.31
C LEU A 84 -10.57 6.07 -19.58
N VAL A 85 -11.38 5.86 -18.55
CA VAL A 85 -12.85 5.72 -18.67
C VAL A 85 -13.47 6.95 -19.34
N GLN A 86 -12.90 8.14 -19.17
CA GLN A 86 -13.41 9.36 -19.80
C GLN A 86 -13.25 9.37 -21.32
N TYR A 87 -12.33 8.57 -21.86
CA TYR A 87 -12.03 8.50 -23.31
C TYR A 87 -12.56 7.23 -23.98
N LEU A 88 -13.09 6.28 -23.21
CA LEU A 88 -13.67 5.08 -23.79
C LEU A 88 -14.92 5.45 -24.59
N SER A 89 -14.91 5.10 -25.88
CA SER A 89 -16.06 5.31 -26.77
C SER A 89 -17.19 4.35 -26.40
N GLY A 90 -18.40 4.87 -26.32
CA GLY A 90 -19.59 4.11 -25.96
C GLY A 90 -20.35 4.70 -24.78
N ASN A 91 -21.50 4.13 -24.46
CA ASN A 91 -22.31 4.56 -23.31
C ASN A 91 -21.77 3.99 -21.97
N ILE A 92 -20.44 3.91 -21.78
CA ILE A 92 -19.86 3.50 -20.50
C ILE A 92 -20.09 4.63 -19.51
N ARG A 93 -20.98 4.38 -18.56
CA ARG A 93 -21.23 5.28 -17.44
C ARG A 93 -20.94 4.52 -16.16
N LEU A 94 -19.99 5.04 -15.41
CA LEU A 94 -19.74 4.55 -14.06
C LEU A 94 -20.98 4.77 -13.20
N THR A 95 -21.36 3.75 -12.48
CA THR A 95 -22.35 3.88 -11.39
C THR A 95 -21.73 4.67 -10.25
N ARG A 96 -22.57 5.17 -9.34
CA ARG A 96 -22.10 5.84 -8.13
C ARG A 96 -21.13 4.94 -7.32
N LEU A 97 -21.45 3.65 -7.16
CA LEU A 97 -20.63 2.72 -6.39
C LEU A 97 -19.25 2.47 -7.04
N GLU A 98 -19.20 2.37 -8.37
CA GLU A 98 -17.93 2.26 -9.10
C GLU A 98 -17.09 3.54 -8.96
N ALA A 99 -17.72 4.70 -9.04
CA ALA A 99 -17.05 5.98 -8.81
C ALA A 99 -16.55 6.11 -7.36
N GLU A 100 -17.31 5.65 -6.36
CA GLU A 100 -16.87 5.58 -4.97
C GLU A 100 -15.70 4.61 -4.78
N ALA A 101 -15.71 3.46 -5.45
CA ALA A 101 -14.63 2.49 -5.41
C ALA A 101 -13.31 3.03 -5.98
N LEU A 102 -13.38 3.70 -7.15
CA LEU A 102 -12.20 4.35 -7.75
C LEU A 102 -11.69 5.48 -6.86
N LEU A 103 -12.59 6.29 -6.29
CA LEU A 103 -12.19 7.35 -5.37
C LEU A 103 -11.55 6.78 -4.09
N ALA A 104 -12.05 5.64 -3.59
CA ALA A 104 -11.46 4.94 -2.44
C ALA A 104 -10.02 4.50 -2.74
N GLY A 105 -9.76 3.93 -3.92
CA GLY A 105 -8.40 3.55 -4.32
C GLY A 105 -7.45 4.76 -4.42
N ILE A 106 -7.91 5.87 -5.01
CA ILE A 106 -7.13 7.13 -5.03
C ILE A 106 -6.83 7.60 -3.59
N MET A 107 -7.82 7.61 -2.71
CA MET A 107 -7.65 8.04 -1.31
C MET A 107 -6.72 7.12 -0.53
N LEU A 108 -6.72 5.81 -0.82
CA LEU A 108 -5.84 4.83 -0.19
C LEU A 108 -4.37 5.12 -0.53
N ASP A 109 -4.03 5.18 -1.81
CA ASP A 109 -2.66 5.34 -2.29
C ASP A 109 -2.07 6.72 -1.97
N THR A 110 -2.94 7.73 -1.95
CA THR A 110 -2.54 9.11 -1.64
C THR A 110 -2.60 9.43 -0.14
N LYS A 111 -2.96 8.48 0.73
CA LYS A 111 -3.21 8.74 2.15
C LYS A 111 -4.14 9.94 2.35
N ASN A 112 -5.31 9.89 1.74
CA ASN A 112 -6.29 10.99 1.71
C ASN A 112 -5.72 12.29 1.09
N PHE A 113 -5.08 12.19 -0.07
CA PHE A 113 -4.49 13.30 -0.83
C PHE A 113 -3.29 13.98 -0.14
N VAL A 114 -2.70 13.37 0.88
CA VAL A 114 -1.52 13.89 1.60
C VAL A 114 -0.22 13.55 0.85
N SER A 115 -0.15 12.39 0.21
CA SER A 115 1.05 11.87 -0.44
C SER A 115 0.81 11.61 -1.92
N LYS A 116 1.77 11.97 -2.77
CA LYS A 116 1.78 11.71 -4.22
C LYS A 116 0.57 12.27 -5.01
N ALA A 117 -0.26 13.11 -4.40
CA ALA A 117 -1.39 13.72 -5.09
C ALA A 117 -0.94 14.89 -5.96
N GLY A 118 -1.07 14.74 -7.29
CA GLY A 118 -0.82 15.77 -8.29
C GLY A 118 -2.11 16.40 -8.82
N VAL A 119 -1.98 17.32 -9.79
CA VAL A 119 -3.14 17.94 -10.46
C VAL A 119 -4.07 16.89 -11.05
N ARG A 120 -3.54 15.89 -11.76
CA ARG A 120 -4.30 14.79 -12.35
C ARG A 120 -5.13 14.03 -11.32
N THR A 121 -4.57 13.81 -10.12
CA THR A 121 -5.26 13.15 -9.00
C THR A 121 -6.52 13.92 -8.59
N PHE A 122 -6.41 15.24 -8.45
CA PHE A 122 -7.55 16.10 -8.10
C PHE A 122 -8.57 16.20 -9.24
N GLU A 123 -8.12 16.20 -10.49
CA GLU A 123 -9.02 16.17 -11.66
C GLU A 123 -9.80 14.86 -11.74
N ALA A 124 -9.14 13.72 -11.53
CA ALA A 124 -9.77 12.40 -11.43
C ALA A 124 -10.80 12.37 -10.29
N ALA A 125 -10.42 12.83 -9.09
CA ALA A 125 -11.32 12.90 -7.95
C ALA A 125 -12.53 13.83 -8.23
N ALA A 126 -12.32 14.99 -8.87
CA ALA A 126 -13.40 15.90 -9.26
C ALA A 126 -14.34 15.25 -10.28
N TYR A 127 -13.83 14.47 -11.22
CA TYR A 127 -14.65 13.71 -12.16
C TYR A 127 -15.53 12.69 -11.44
N LEU A 128 -14.96 11.89 -10.54
CA LEU A 128 -15.69 10.91 -9.73
C LEU A 128 -16.76 11.57 -8.83
N ARG A 129 -16.47 12.73 -8.29
CA ARG A 129 -17.45 13.55 -7.55
C ARG A 129 -18.63 13.96 -8.43
N ARG A 130 -18.41 14.36 -9.67
CA ARG A 130 -19.50 14.69 -10.62
C ARG A 130 -20.39 13.48 -10.92
N LEU A 131 -19.85 12.26 -10.85
CA LEU A 131 -20.60 11.02 -10.99
C LEU A 131 -21.34 10.57 -9.71
N GLY A 132 -21.25 11.36 -8.64
CA GLY A 132 -21.98 11.14 -7.41
C GLY A 132 -21.20 10.42 -6.31
N ALA A 133 -19.89 10.17 -6.47
CA ALA A 133 -19.07 9.64 -5.38
C ALA A 133 -19.01 10.64 -4.22
N GLU A 134 -19.44 10.23 -3.03
CA GLU A 134 -19.41 11.06 -1.81
C GLU A 134 -18.23 10.67 -0.93
N THR A 135 -17.34 11.62 -0.64
CA THR A 135 -16.15 11.38 0.19
C THR A 135 -16.49 10.87 1.60
N SER A 136 -17.64 11.29 2.16
CA SER A 136 -18.14 10.77 3.43
C SER A 136 -18.52 9.29 3.38
N ASP A 137 -19.02 8.82 2.24
CA ASP A 137 -19.39 7.40 2.07
C ASP A 137 -18.15 6.58 1.76
N VAL A 138 -17.25 7.09 0.93
CA VAL A 138 -15.93 6.47 0.69
C VAL A 138 -15.14 6.30 1.99
N ARG A 139 -15.17 7.30 2.89
CA ARG A 139 -14.50 7.21 4.19
C ARG A 139 -14.98 6.02 5.03
N LYS A 140 -16.25 5.61 4.90
CA LYS A 140 -16.79 4.46 5.64
C LYS A 140 -16.11 3.14 5.28
N TYR A 141 -15.54 3.03 4.06
CA TYR A 141 -14.80 1.83 3.65
C TYR A 141 -13.49 1.64 4.42
N PHE A 142 -12.98 2.69 5.05
CA PHE A 142 -11.76 2.68 5.86
C PHE A 142 -12.03 2.64 7.37
N ASN A 143 -13.31 2.50 7.78
CA ASN A 143 -13.64 2.38 9.18
C ASN A 143 -13.08 1.08 9.74
N THR A 144 -12.52 1.16 10.94
CA THR A 144 -12.02 0.01 11.68
C THR A 144 -12.94 -0.30 12.87
N SER A 145 -12.83 -1.49 13.43
CA SER A 145 -13.54 -1.83 14.65
C SER A 145 -13.02 -1.00 15.85
N LEU A 146 -13.85 -0.83 16.87
CA LEU A 146 -13.40 -0.17 18.12
C LEU A 146 -12.25 -0.93 18.77
N SER A 147 -12.26 -2.27 18.67
CA SER A 147 -11.19 -3.12 19.19
C SER A 147 -9.85 -2.83 18.49
N ASP A 148 -9.83 -2.83 17.16
CA ASP A 148 -8.60 -2.58 16.37
C ASP A 148 -8.08 -1.17 16.62
N TYR A 149 -9.00 -0.20 16.71
CA TYR A 149 -8.67 1.18 17.05
C TYR A 149 -7.99 1.28 18.42
N GLN A 150 -8.56 0.60 19.44
CA GLN A 150 -7.98 0.58 20.79
C GLN A 150 -6.62 -0.11 20.83
N GLN A 151 -6.44 -1.21 20.10
CA GLN A 151 -5.17 -1.92 20.02
C GLN A 151 -4.09 -1.04 19.36
N ARG A 152 -4.44 -0.37 18.27
CA ARG A 152 -3.55 0.58 17.58
C ARG A 152 -3.13 1.73 18.49
N ILE A 153 -4.06 2.34 19.22
CA ILE A 153 -3.75 3.41 20.18
C ILE A 153 -2.82 2.91 21.29
N LYS A 154 -3.06 1.72 21.85
CA LYS A 154 -2.16 1.14 22.86
C LYS A 154 -0.75 0.95 22.33
N LEU A 155 -0.64 0.45 21.10
CA LEU A 155 0.65 0.27 20.44
C LEU A 155 1.35 1.61 20.23
N MET A 156 0.66 2.62 19.73
CA MET A 156 1.22 3.97 19.54
C MET A 156 1.59 4.63 20.87
N ALA A 157 0.84 4.41 21.94
CA ALA A 157 1.12 4.93 23.27
C ALA A 157 2.39 4.32 23.90
N SER A 158 2.88 3.19 23.40
CA SER A 158 4.17 2.62 23.79
C SER A 158 5.36 3.30 23.11
N ALA A 159 5.13 4.25 22.19
CA ALA A 159 6.19 4.85 21.42
C ALA A 159 7.12 5.71 22.26
N GLU A 160 8.41 5.56 22.03
CA GLU A 160 9.47 6.42 22.52
C GLU A 160 10.13 7.16 21.34
N LEU A 161 10.72 8.31 21.64
CA LEU A 161 11.47 9.07 20.64
C LEU A 161 12.96 8.75 20.73
N TYR A 162 13.55 8.36 19.61
CA TYR A 162 14.97 8.08 19.48
C TYR A 162 15.54 8.76 18.24
N HIS A 163 16.39 9.76 18.43
CA HIS A 163 17.01 10.53 17.33
C HIS A 163 16.04 11.01 16.24
N GLY A 164 14.84 11.48 16.64
CA GLY A 164 13.79 11.91 15.70
C GLY A 164 13.10 10.76 14.96
N CYS A 165 13.21 9.56 15.50
CA CYS A 165 12.41 8.41 15.13
C CYS A 165 11.41 8.09 16.25
N ALA A 166 10.20 7.70 15.92
CA ALA A 166 9.24 7.13 16.85
C ALA A 166 9.35 5.61 16.80
N VAL A 167 9.63 4.98 17.95
CA VAL A 167 9.79 3.53 18.05
C VAL A 167 8.76 2.99 19.01
N ALA A 168 7.85 2.15 18.52
CA ALA A 168 6.81 1.49 19.32
C ALA A 168 6.98 -0.03 19.28
N SER A 169 6.53 -0.72 20.31
CA SER A 169 6.63 -2.18 20.34
C SER A 169 5.50 -2.84 21.12
N THR A 170 5.20 -4.10 20.77
CA THR A 170 4.24 -4.93 21.51
C THR A 170 4.63 -6.41 21.46
N ASN A 171 4.40 -7.09 22.58
CA ASN A 171 4.43 -8.55 22.69
C ASN A 171 3.02 -9.16 22.79
N GLN A 172 1.98 -8.33 22.66
CA GLN A 172 0.61 -8.81 22.73
C GLN A 172 0.20 -9.50 21.43
N MET A 173 -0.55 -10.58 21.56
CA MET A 173 -1.21 -11.21 20.41
C MET A 173 -2.34 -10.31 19.95
N ILE A 174 -2.21 -9.80 18.75
CA ILE A 174 -3.18 -8.91 18.08
C ILE A 174 -3.57 -9.60 16.78
N GLU A 175 -4.85 -9.69 16.51
CA GLU A 175 -5.36 -10.16 15.22
C GLU A 175 -4.91 -9.18 14.13
N ASP A 176 -4.49 -9.69 12.99
CA ASP A 176 -3.97 -8.89 11.87
C ASP A 176 -2.88 -7.87 12.29
N ILE A 177 -2.00 -8.25 13.23
CA ILE A 177 -0.96 -7.38 13.78
C ILE A 177 -0.14 -6.68 12.69
N ASN A 178 0.08 -7.32 11.54
CA ASN A 178 0.81 -6.73 10.41
C ASN A 178 0.13 -5.43 9.92
N VAL A 179 -1.20 -5.45 9.84
CA VAL A 179 -1.99 -4.28 9.41
C VAL A 179 -2.01 -3.21 10.50
N VAL A 180 -2.24 -3.62 11.75
CA VAL A 180 -2.27 -2.71 12.89
C VAL A 180 -0.92 -2.01 13.07
N ALA A 181 0.20 -2.74 12.96
CA ALA A 181 1.55 -2.20 13.07
C ALA A 181 1.88 -1.23 11.92
N ALA A 182 1.48 -1.56 10.70
CA ALA A 182 1.66 -0.69 9.55
C ALA A 182 0.90 0.63 9.71
N GLN A 183 -0.36 0.57 10.14
CA GLN A 183 -1.19 1.74 10.42
C GLN A 183 -0.65 2.58 11.58
N ALA A 184 -0.19 1.94 12.66
CA ALA A 184 0.45 2.62 13.78
C ALA A 184 1.72 3.35 13.35
N ALA A 185 2.55 2.72 12.50
CA ALA A 185 3.75 3.35 11.95
C ALA A 185 3.40 4.57 11.09
N ASP A 186 2.36 4.49 10.25
CA ASP A 186 1.90 5.63 9.46
C ASP A 186 1.37 6.78 10.35
N GLU A 187 0.63 6.49 11.40
CA GLU A 187 0.09 7.49 12.32
C GLU A 187 1.17 8.17 13.18
N LEU A 188 2.21 7.43 13.59
CA LEU A 188 3.34 7.98 14.36
C LEU A 188 4.13 9.04 13.59
N LEU A 189 4.11 9.03 12.26
CA LEU A 189 4.71 10.08 11.44
C LEU A 189 4.02 11.45 11.56
N ASN A 190 2.79 11.51 12.08
CA ASN A 190 2.09 12.77 12.31
C ASN A 190 2.56 13.51 13.58
N ILE A 191 3.49 12.92 14.35
CA ILE A 191 4.06 13.53 15.55
C ILE A 191 5.15 14.53 15.14
N ASN A 192 5.09 15.75 15.68
CA ASN A 192 6.08 16.78 15.40
C ASN A 192 7.52 16.30 15.72
N GLY A 193 8.42 16.49 14.78
CA GLY A 193 9.82 16.11 14.92
C GLY A 193 10.13 14.65 14.62
N VAL A 194 9.13 13.85 14.23
CA VAL A 194 9.31 12.47 13.79
C VAL A 194 9.56 12.44 12.28
N ALA A 195 10.75 11.99 11.88
CA ALA A 195 11.14 11.82 10.48
C ALA A 195 10.95 10.37 9.98
N ALA A 196 10.98 9.42 10.90
CA ALA A 196 10.70 8.00 10.64
C ALA A 196 10.02 7.34 11.85
N SER A 197 9.27 6.30 11.59
CA SER A 197 8.61 5.49 12.63
C SER A 197 8.92 4.01 12.42
N PHE A 198 9.11 3.31 13.52
CA PHE A 198 9.38 1.88 13.56
C PHE A 198 8.46 1.23 14.57
N VAL A 199 7.71 0.24 14.12
CA VAL A 199 6.83 -0.55 14.98
C VAL A 199 7.30 -1.99 14.98
N MET A 200 7.62 -2.51 16.18
CA MET A 200 8.09 -3.87 16.40
C MET A 200 6.98 -4.70 17.06
N TYR A 201 6.84 -5.94 16.64
CA TYR A 201 5.88 -6.86 17.25
C TYR A 201 6.38 -8.30 17.20
N GLU A 202 6.12 -9.02 18.28
CA GLU A 202 6.45 -10.43 18.37
C GLU A 202 5.50 -11.29 17.55
N THR A 203 6.05 -12.31 16.94
CA THR A 203 5.32 -13.40 16.28
C THR A 203 5.89 -14.74 16.76
N GLY A 204 5.21 -15.84 16.47
CA GLY A 204 5.74 -17.17 16.79
C GLY A 204 7.08 -17.53 16.13
N ARG A 205 7.59 -16.66 15.24
CA ARG A 205 8.86 -16.84 14.50
C ARG A 205 9.93 -15.81 14.84
N GLY A 206 9.69 -14.93 15.81
CA GLY A 206 10.59 -13.85 16.18
C GLY A 206 9.94 -12.48 16.17
N VAL A 207 10.69 -11.43 15.88
CA VAL A 207 10.23 -10.05 15.89
C VAL A 207 10.15 -9.49 14.46
N ASN A 208 8.99 -8.96 14.11
CA ASN A 208 8.75 -8.27 12.85
C ASN A 208 8.79 -6.76 13.03
N PHE A 209 9.17 -6.06 11.97
CA PHE A 209 9.28 -4.60 11.91
C PHE A 209 8.40 -4.05 10.80
N SER A 210 7.71 -2.97 11.11
CA SER A 210 7.07 -2.09 10.13
C SER A 210 7.70 -0.71 10.23
N ALA A 211 8.33 -0.24 9.16
CA ALA A 211 9.05 1.03 9.12
C ALA A 211 8.42 1.98 8.11
N ARG A 212 8.30 3.26 8.47
CA ARG A 212 7.74 4.32 7.62
C ARG A 212 8.58 5.60 7.73
N SER A 213 8.58 6.41 6.66
CA SER A 213 9.13 7.77 6.68
C SER A 213 8.40 8.68 5.69
N MET A 214 8.59 9.98 5.84
CA MET A 214 8.10 10.98 4.87
C MET A 214 9.14 11.28 3.76
N GLY A 215 10.26 10.52 3.72
CA GLY A 215 11.33 10.66 2.73
C GLY A 215 12.59 11.34 3.27
N GLU A 216 12.55 11.94 4.47
CA GLU A 216 13.73 12.52 5.13
C GLU A 216 14.73 11.45 5.60
N MET A 217 14.25 10.28 5.94
CA MET A 217 15.05 9.09 6.27
C MET A 217 14.75 7.95 5.30
N ASN A 218 15.78 7.28 4.82
CA ASN A 218 15.62 6.08 4.02
C ASN A 218 15.47 4.85 4.94
N VAL A 219 14.22 4.48 5.24
CA VAL A 219 13.93 3.32 6.10
C VAL A 219 14.28 1.98 5.45
N GLN A 220 14.41 1.92 4.13
CA GLN A 220 14.87 0.73 3.42
C GLN A 220 16.29 0.33 3.88
N ILE A 221 17.23 1.29 3.89
CA ILE A 221 18.63 1.02 4.28
C ILE A 221 18.70 0.50 5.72
N ILE A 222 17.89 1.08 6.63
CA ILE A 222 17.84 0.65 8.03
C ILE A 222 17.28 -0.78 8.13
N MET A 223 16.21 -1.09 7.40
CA MET A 223 15.63 -2.44 7.43
C MET A 223 16.50 -3.47 6.72
N GLU A 224 17.20 -3.12 5.64
CA GLU A 224 18.16 -3.99 4.97
C GLU A 224 19.33 -4.39 5.88
N SER A 225 19.80 -3.49 6.76
CA SER A 225 20.83 -3.82 7.75
C SER A 225 20.35 -4.85 8.80
N LEU A 226 19.04 -4.98 8.97
CA LEU A 226 18.38 -6.00 9.79
C LEU A 226 17.94 -7.24 8.99
N GLY A 227 18.37 -7.37 7.74
CA GLY A 227 18.02 -8.49 6.87
C GLY A 227 16.63 -8.40 6.24
N GLY A 228 16.02 -7.23 6.26
CA GLY A 228 14.74 -6.92 5.64
C GLY A 228 14.87 -6.22 4.28
N GLY A 229 13.87 -5.41 3.93
CA GLY A 229 13.87 -4.64 2.68
C GLY A 229 12.63 -3.77 2.55
N GLY A 230 12.51 -3.15 1.39
CA GLY A 230 11.38 -2.27 1.08
C GLY A 230 11.74 -1.14 0.12
N HIS A 231 11.23 0.04 0.42
CA HIS A 231 11.46 1.27 -0.32
C HIS A 231 11.86 2.41 0.62
N LEU A 232 12.27 3.55 0.06
CA LEU A 232 12.67 4.75 0.78
C LEU A 232 11.75 5.12 1.95
N THR A 233 10.44 5.06 1.73
CA THR A 233 9.43 5.54 2.69
C THR A 233 8.68 4.42 3.42
N MET A 234 8.85 3.17 2.99
CA MET A 234 8.14 2.01 3.53
C MET A 234 9.03 0.77 3.45
N ALA A 235 9.31 0.16 4.58
CA ALA A 235 10.15 -1.03 4.64
C ALA A 235 9.73 -1.93 5.81
N GLY A 236 10.25 -3.14 5.84
CA GLY A 236 10.03 -4.08 6.92
C GLY A 236 11.21 -5.06 7.07
N ALA A 237 11.29 -5.69 8.23
CA ALA A 237 12.27 -6.73 8.50
C ALA A 237 11.66 -7.80 9.41
N GLN A 238 12.29 -8.97 9.45
CA GLN A 238 11.97 -10.02 10.39
C GLN A 238 13.26 -10.58 10.97
N LEU A 239 13.35 -10.57 12.30
CA LEU A 239 14.43 -11.18 13.05
C LEU A 239 13.93 -12.49 13.66
N SER A 240 14.45 -13.61 13.18
CA SER A 240 14.14 -14.93 13.74
C SER A 240 14.83 -15.12 15.08
N ASP A 241 14.21 -15.90 15.98
CA ASP A 241 14.77 -16.29 17.28
C ASP A 241 15.32 -15.12 18.11
N CYS A 242 14.61 -13.98 18.07
CA CYS A 242 15.01 -12.74 18.71
C CYS A 242 13.92 -12.25 19.67
N THR A 243 14.32 -11.74 20.84
CA THR A 243 13.42 -11.07 21.79
C THR A 243 13.19 -9.61 21.38
N LEU A 244 12.07 -9.00 21.81
CA LEU A 244 11.79 -7.58 21.56
C LEU A 244 12.92 -6.66 22.03
N GLU A 245 13.51 -6.94 23.20
CA GLU A 245 14.62 -6.13 23.73
C GLU A 245 15.86 -6.21 22.84
N SER A 246 16.24 -7.42 22.41
CA SER A 246 17.38 -7.60 21.49
C SER A 246 17.09 -6.97 20.12
N ALA A 247 15.86 -7.09 19.62
CA ALA A 247 15.42 -6.48 18.36
C ALA A 247 15.48 -4.95 18.45
N ARG A 248 15.04 -4.37 19.57
CA ARG A 248 15.09 -2.93 19.84
C ARG A 248 16.53 -2.41 19.87
N GLN A 249 17.43 -3.09 20.54
CA GLN A 249 18.84 -2.71 20.58
C GLN A 249 19.45 -2.71 19.15
N ARG A 250 19.21 -3.76 18.38
CA ARG A 250 19.68 -3.85 16.98
C ARG A 250 19.09 -2.76 16.09
N LEU A 251 17.83 -2.39 16.30
CA LEU A 251 17.21 -1.27 15.59
C LEU A 251 17.92 0.06 15.92
N PHE A 252 18.22 0.31 17.20
CA PHE A 252 18.90 1.54 17.62
C PHE A 252 20.31 1.62 17.04
N GLU A 253 21.08 0.53 17.08
CA GLU A 253 22.40 0.44 16.42
C GLU A 253 22.29 0.70 14.90
N ALA A 254 21.25 0.18 14.23
CA ALA A 254 21.02 0.40 12.82
C ALA A 254 20.65 1.88 12.51
N ILE A 255 19.87 2.52 13.38
CA ILE A 255 19.53 3.95 13.26
C ILE A 255 20.78 4.80 13.46
N ASP A 256 21.61 4.51 14.46
CA ASP A 256 22.85 5.24 14.75
C ASP A 256 23.86 5.12 13.59
N ASP A 257 24.05 3.91 13.07
CA ASP A 257 24.91 3.67 11.91
C ASP A 257 24.41 4.44 10.68
N TYR A 258 23.09 4.42 10.41
CA TYR A 258 22.49 5.18 9.33
C TYR A 258 22.73 6.68 9.49
N LEU A 259 22.49 7.27 10.67
CA LEU A 259 22.66 8.69 10.94
C LEU A 259 24.13 9.13 10.90
N SER A 260 25.06 8.26 11.30
CA SER A 260 26.49 8.53 11.19
C SER A 260 26.96 8.70 9.74
N LYS A 261 26.35 7.95 8.82
CA LYS A 261 26.64 7.99 7.37
C LYS A 261 25.82 9.05 6.61
N ASN A 262 24.70 9.46 7.19
CA ASN A 262 23.75 10.41 6.59
C ASN A 262 23.40 11.52 7.60
N PRO A 263 24.35 12.40 7.95
CA PRO A 263 24.10 13.45 8.93
C PRO A 263 22.97 14.37 8.42
N ARG A 264 21.99 14.61 9.29
CA ARG A 264 20.92 15.57 8.98
C ARG A 264 21.52 16.99 8.88
N PRO A 265 21.10 17.80 7.91
CA PRO A 265 21.49 19.19 7.89
C PRO A 265 21.05 19.85 9.21
N ALA A 266 21.95 20.60 9.84
CA ALA A 266 21.62 21.38 11.04
C ALA A 266 20.46 22.35 10.67
N LYS A 267 19.38 22.28 11.45
CA LYS A 267 18.25 23.22 11.32
C LYS A 267 18.64 24.60 11.79
#